data_01911e4bfa040cf61ef3fb2e8a4d3337
#
_entry.id   01911e4bfa040cf61ef3fb2e8a4d3337
#
_cell.length_a   1.000
_cell.length_b   1.000
_cell.length_c   1.000
_cell.angle_alpha   90.00
_cell.angle_beta   90.00
_cell.angle_gamma   90.00
#
_symmetry.space_group_name_H-M   'P 1'
#
loop_
_entity.id
_entity.type
_entity.pdbx_description
1 polymer ?
#
loop_
_entity_poly.entity_id
_entity_poly.type
_entity_poly.pdbx_seq_one_letter_code
_entity_poly.pdbx_strand_id
1 'polypeptide(L)'
;GLEDMVTEFKLESELFVSFQKFEFFMQEFDRYKILDNLCKKIYIFARNIDFSKIKSLKNTIFIELNPEDSMINEWDIIVNHPNHPAIFLSKEIFYNEPAKEDQFRKFNGFLSFSSDILVDSLKVMKSKLNGYGIYYNIPNINYLKSEQEIVNKKMSYFLNRTLSEIEDKNTQLIEKNTLLEGAVNKNIELTDEIIKRLCYSAEYNDEDTALHMVRISLYSSFLYNMVETSGKKIRLMNYAALMHDIGKIGISDAILLKPGKLTTEEFNIMKTHTLIGAKILGNSKQDIIKMGCEVALGHHEKWDGSGCPSGLIGTNIPLCARIVAITDVFDALANERVYKKAYPIENCIEILKEERNKHFDGELVDIFLSKIDTILSYK
;
A
#
# COMPACT_ATOMS: atom_id res chain seq x y z
N GLY A 1 -31.15 0.07 -6.91
CA GLY A 1 -31.58 1.34 -6.23
C GLY A 1 -33.08 1.63 -6.44
N LEU A 2 -33.51 2.84 -6.10
CA LEU A 2 -34.91 3.26 -6.34
C LEU A 2 -35.23 3.31 -7.84
N GLU A 3 -34.28 3.59 -8.68
CA GLU A 3 -34.42 3.53 -10.14
C GLU A 3 -34.70 2.11 -10.64
N ASP A 4 -34.11 1.09 -10.00
CA ASP A 4 -34.38 -0.31 -10.34
C ASP A 4 -35.84 -0.66 -10.02
N MET A 5 -36.39 -0.14 -8.93
CA MET A 5 -37.77 -0.28 -8.59
C MET A 5 -38.71 0.30 -9.67
N VAL A 6 -38.35 1.49 -10.21
CA VAL A 6 -39.13 2.12 -11.31
C VAL A 6 -39.11 1.23 -12.54
N THR A 7 -37.95 0.66 -12.87
CA THR A 7 -37.77 -0.21 -14.05
C THR A 7 -38.49 -1.54 -13.86
N GLU A 8 -38.33 -2.22 -12.71
CA GLU A 8 -38.87 -3.54 -12.42
C GLU A 8 -40.40 -3.52 -12.34
N PHE A 9 -40.96 -2.51 -11.70
CA PHE A 9 -42.41 -2.35 -11.59
C PHE A 9 -43.05 -1.53 -12.74
N LYS A 10 -42.24 -1.09 -13.72
CA LYS A 10 -42.69 -0.28 -14.88
C LYS A 10 -43.51 0.94 -14.48
N LEU A 11 -43.00 1.68 -13.50
CA LEU A 11 -43.76 2.79 -12.92
C LEU A 11 -43.71 4.03 -13.83
N GLU A 12 -44.86 4.46 -14.31
CA GLU A 12 -45.05 5.74 -15.00
C GLU A 12 -44.94 6.90 -13.99
N SER A 13 -43.72 7.16 -13.48
CA SER A 13 -43.47 8.14 -12.42
C SER A 13 -42.84 9.42 -12.95
N GLU A 14 -42.81 10.46 -12.11
CA GLU A 14 -41.85 11.55 -12.26
C GLU A 14 -40.66 11.27 -11.36
N LEU A 15 -39.45 11.49 -11.87
CA LEU A 15 -38.22 11.30 -11.14
C LEU A 15 -37.50 12.63 -10.95
N PHE A 16 -36.97 12.87 -9.74
CA PHE A 16 -36.04 13.95 -9.45
C PHE A 16 -34.77 13.31 -8.94
N VAL A 17 -33.65 13.62 -9.59
CA VAL A 17 -32.38 12.98 -9.27
C VAL A 17 -31.27 14.03 -9.27
N SER A 18 -30.48 14.06 -8.23
CA SER A 18 -29.28 14.88 -8.17
C SER A 18 -28.01 14.05 -8.39
N PHE A 19 -27.14 14.55 -9.25
CA PHE A 19 -25.78 14.08 -9.42
C PHE A 19 -24.84 15.23 -9.13
N GLN A 20 -23.86 15.04 -8.28
CA GLN A 20 -22.90 16.09 -7.94
C GLN A 20 -22.10 16.59 -9.15
N LYS A 21 -21.86 15.70 -10.13
CA LYS A 21 -21.22 16.01 -11.42
C LYS A 21 -21.90 15.24 -12.54
N PHE A 22 -21.90 15.82 -13.72
CA PHE A 22 -22.44 15.19 -14.92
C PHE A 22 -21.72 13.90 -15.32
N GLU A 23 -20.45 13.78 -14.97
CA GLU A 23 -19.67 12.54 -15.21
C GLU A 23 -20.27 11.33 -14.49
N PHE A 24 -20.82 11.50 -13.30
CA PHE A 24 -21.48 10.42 -12.55
C PHE A 24 -22.79 10.00 -13.20
N PHE A 25 -23.57 10.94 -13.71
CA PHE A 25 -24.73 10.64 -14.54
C PHE A 25 -24.35 9.83 -15.78
N MET A 26 -23.24 10.16 -16.45
CA MET A 26 -22.78 9.45 -17.64
C MET A 26 -22.40 8.00 -17.39
N GLN A 27 -21.99 7.64 -16.18
CA GLN A 27 -21.75 6.25 -15.80
C GLN A 27 -23.05 5.43 -15.75
N GLU A 28 -24.19 6.08 -15.47
CA GLU A 28 -25.51 5.50 -15.39
C GLU A 28 -26.38 5.75 -16.66
N PHE A 29 -25.78 6.32 -17.71
CA PHE A 29 -26.51 6.84 -18.88
C PHE A 29 -27.41 5.79 -19.55
N ASP A 30 -26.95 4.54 -19.68
CA ASP A 30 -27.76 3.47 -20.30
C ASP A 30 -28.98 3.09 -19.44
N ARG A 31 -28.88 3.15 -18.11
CA ARG A 31 -30.02 3.00 -17.19
C ARG A 31 -31.04 4.13 -17.43
N TYR A 32 -30.56 5.36 -17.54
CA TYR A 32 -31.43 6.52 -17.74
C TYR A 32 -32.10 6.55 -19.12
N LYS A 33 -31.52 5.94 -20.16
CA LYS A 33 -32.23 5.70 -21.43
C LYS A 33 -33.47 4.80 -21.25
N ILE A 34 -33.37 3.81 -20.39
CA ILE A 34 -34.51 2.92 -20.11
C ILE A 34 -35.59 3.70 -19.30
N LEU A 35 -35.14 4.42 -18.27
CA LEU A 35 -36.03 5.25 -17.45
C LEU A 35 -36.73 6.35 -18.23
N ASP A 36 -36.05 7.00 -19.19
CA ASP A 36 -36.61 8.04 -20.05
C ASP A 36 -37.81 7.55 -20.89
N ASN A 37 -37.81 6.25 -21.24
CA ASN A 37 -38.93 5.63 -21.95
C ASN A 37 -40.09 5.21 -21.03
N LEU A 38 -39.83 5.04 -19.74
CA LEU A 38 -40.83 4.56 -18.75
C LEU A 38 -41.47 5.74 -18.00
N CYS A 39 -40.67 6.72 -17.65
CA CYS A 39 -41.10 7.83 -16.80
C CYS A 39 -41.86 8.91 -17.59
N LYS A 40 -42.82 9.54 -16.94
CA LYS A 40 -43.51 10.72 -17.49
C LYS A 40 -42.58 11.88 -17.66
N LYS A 41 -41.70 12.08 -16.66
CA LYS A 41 -40.69 13.13 -16.67
C LYS A 41 -39.57 12.79 -15.72
N ILE A 42 -38.34 13.18 -16.10
CA ILE A 42 -37.15 13.04 -15.27
C ILE A 42 -36.49 14.40 -15.14
N TYR A 43 -36.21 14.84 -13.93
CA TYR A 43 -35.46 16.06 -13.63
C TYR A 43 -34.10 15.67 -13.09
N ILE A 44 -33.03 16.01 -13.81
CA ILE A 44 -31.66 15.70 -13.41
C ILE A 44 -30.94 17.00 -13.08
N PHE A 45 -30.49 17.09 -11.84
CA PHE A 45 -29.68 18.17 -11.30
C PHE A 45 -28.23 17.74 -11.31
N ALA A 46 -27.35 18.47 -12.00
CA ALA A 46 -25.91 18.17 -12.06
C ALA A 46 -25.08 19.41 -12.34
N ARG A 47 -23.78 19.33 -12.09
CA ARG A 47 -22.81 20.36 -12.51
C ARG A 47 -22.08 19.93 -13.77
N ASN A 48 -21.61 20.91 -14.55
CA ASN A 48 -20.78 20.73 -15.74
C ASN A 48 -21.47 19.86 -16.82
N ILE A 49 -22.74 20.17 -17.11
CA ILE A 49 -23.56 19.39 -18.05
C ILE A 49 -23.07 19.59 -19.49
N ASP A 50 -22.73 18.49 -20.17
CA ASP A 50 -22.47 18.50 -21.61
C ASP A 50 -23.76 18.17 -22.38
N PHE A 51 -24.49 19.20 -22.75
CA PHE A 51 -25.75 19.08 -23.49
C PHE A 51 -25.61 18.40 -24.86
N SER A 52 -24.42 18.30 -25.42
CA SER A 52 -24.19 17.60 -26.69
C SER A 52 -24.39 16.09 -26.58
N LYS A 53 -24.15 15.51 -25.41
CA LYS A 53 -24.19 14.06 -25.15
C LYS A 53 -25.58 13.50 -24.80
N ILE A 54 -26.55 14.37 -24.50
CA ILE A 54 -27.85 13.97 -23.95
C ILE A 54 -29.04 14.17 -24.89
N LYS A 55 -28.79 14.48 -26.15
CA LYS A 55 -29.83 14.75 -27.17
C LYS A 55 -30.81 13.59 -27.41
N SER A 56 -30.49 12.37 -26.98
CA SER A 56 -31.32 11.18 -27.17
C SER A 56 -32.45 11.04 -26.13
N LEU A 57 -32.40 11.79 -25.01
CA LEU A 57 -33.38 11.72 -23.96
C LEU A 57 -34.52 12.71 -24.21
N LYS A 58 -35.76 12.24 -24.23
CA LYS A 58 -36.94 13.02 -24.64
C LYS A 58 -37.75 13.53 -23.47
N ASN A 59 -37.84 12.72 -22.41
CA ASN A 59 -38.62 12.99 -21.20
C ASN A 59 -37.77 13.55 -20.04
N THR A 60 -36.47 13.77 -20.29
CA THR A 60 -35.53 14.22 -19.28
C THR A 60 -35.21 15.70 -19.44
N ILE A 61 -35.30 16.43 -18.33
CA ILE A 61 -34.91 17.84 -18.20
C ILE A 61 -33.66 17.90 -17.34
N PHE A 62 -32.61 18.55 -17.88
CA PHE A 62 -31.36 18.76 -17.17
C PHE A 62 -31.31 20.16 -16.57
N ILE A 63 -30.92 20.24 -15.32
CA ILE A 63 -30.76 21.49 -14.56
C ILE A 63 -29.30 21.58 -14.12
N GLU A 64 -28.62 22.59 -14.69
CA GLU A 64 -27.24 22.85 -14.30
C GLU A 64 -27.19 23.59 -12.96
N LEU A 65 -26.58 22.95 -11.96
CA LEU A 65 -26.47 23.49 -10.62
C LEU A 65 -25.45 24.62 -10.54
N ASN A 66 -25.83 25.71 -9.92
CA ASN A 66 -24.91 26.79 -9.59
C ASN A 66 -23.84 26.33 -8.59
N PRO A 67 -22.61 26.85 -8.64
CA PRO A 67 -21.52 26.41 -7.74
C PRO A 67 -21.82 26.52 -6.24
N GLU A 68 -22.75 27.39 -5.86
CA GLU A 68 -23.15 27.64 -4.46
C GLU A 68 -24.43 26.90 -4.04
N ASP A 69 -25.02 26.11 -4.93
CA ASP A 69 -26.24 25.36 -4.61
C ASP A 69 -25.92 24.21 -3.62
N SER A 70 -26.77 24.06 -2.58
CA SER A 70 -26.60 23.00 -1.56
C SER A 70 -26.59 21.59 -2.16
N MET A 71 -27.34 21.36 -3.25
CA MET A 71 -27.46 20.06 -3.90
C MET A 71 -26.17 19.58 -4.57
N ILE A 72 -25.13 20.41 -4.67
CA ILE A 72 -23.83 19.99 -5.22
C ILE A 72 -23.13 18.88 -4.40
N ASN A 73 -23.51 18.74 -3.14
CA ASN A 73 -22.97 17.73 -2.21
C ASN A 73 -24.04 16.71 -1.81
N GLU A 74 -25.14 16.67 -2.55
CA GLU A 74 -26.27 15.77 -2.28
C GLU A 74 -26.40 14.75 -3.41
N TRP A 75 -26.88 13.58 -3.04
CA TRP A 75 -27.31 12.55 -3.99
C TRP A 75 -28.72 12.14 -3.62
N ASP A 76 -29.69 12.71 -4.33
CA ASP A 76 -31.10 12.56 -4.03
C ASP A 76 -31.80 11.84 -5.15
N ILE A 77 -32.77 11.01 -4.78
CA ILE A 77 -33.67 10.32 -5.70
C ILE A 77 -35.09 10.42 -5.14
N ILE A 78 -35.97 11.06 -5.86
CA ILE A 78 -37.39 11.16 -5.52
C ILE A 78 -38.21 10.53 -6.64
N VAL A 79 -38.99 9.51 -6.29
CA VAL A 79 -39.96 8.83 -7.18
C VAL A 79 -41.34 9.34 -6.85
N ASN A 80 -41.89 10.19 -7.71
CA ASN A 80 -43.28 10.68 -7.58
C ASN A 80 -44.22 9.77 -8.33
N HIS A 81 -44.82 8.81 -7.61
CA HIS A 81 -45.82 7.90 -8.13
C HIS A 81 -46.97 7.73 -7.11
N PRO A 82 -48.25 7.72 -7.55
CA PRO A 82 -49.41 7.71 -6.64
C PRO A 82 -49.38 6.56 -5.62
N ASN A 83 -49.06 5.35 -6.09
CA ASN A 83 -49.09 4.13 -5.29
C ASN A 83 -47.71 3.68 -4.81
N HIS A 84 -46.64 4.30 -5.28
CA HIS A 84 -45.24 3.89 -5.03
C HIS A 84 -44.33 5.09 -4.78
N PRO A 85 -44.67 5.96 -3.81
CA PRO A 85 -43.76 7.03 -3.43
C PRO A 85 -42.46 6.46 -2.89
N ALA A 86 -41.36 7.03 -3.29
CA ALA A 86 -40.07 6.67 -2.73
C ALA A 86 -39.11 7.86 -2.76
N ILE A 87 -38.38 8.06 -1.69
CA ILE A 87 -37.51 9.20 -1.48
C ILE A 87 -36.22 8.69 -0.86
N PHE A 88 -35.12 9.03 -1.49
CA PHE A 88 -33.78 8.90 -0.91
C PHE A 88 -33.11 10.26 -1.00
N LEU A 89 -32.77 10.81 0.15
CA LEU A 89 -32.04 12.07 0.26
C LEU A 89 -30.73 11.79 0.97
N SER A 90 -29.62 12.27 0.44
CA SER A 90 -28.32 12.05 1.08
C SER A 90 -27.40 13.23 0.91
N LYS A 91 -26.53 13.43 1.91
CA LYS A 91 -25.52 14.48 1.92
C LYS A 91 -24.15 13.89 2.17
N GLU A 92 -23.16 14.33 1.40
CA GLU A 92 -21.78 13.91 1.57
C GLU A 92 -21.22 14.40 2.91
N ILE A 93 -20.49 13.52 3.59
CA ILE A 93 -19.79 13.82 4.85
C ILE A 93 -18.31 14.02 4.52
N PHE A 94 -17.82 15.23 4.80
CA PHE A 94 -16.41 15.54 4.66
C PHE A 94 -15.68 15.30 6.00
N TYR A 95 -14.68 14.40 5.98
CA TYR A 95 -13.75 14.20 7.09
C TYR A 95 -12.43 14.91 6.75
N ASN A 96 -12.21 16.12 7.25
CA ASN A 96 -10.98 16.92 7.19
C ASN A 96 -10.38 17.20 5.79
N GLU A 97 -10.54 16.31 4.81
CA GLU A 97 -10.20 16.48 3.41
C GLU A 97 -11.24 15.76 2.52
N PRO A 98 -11.55 16.28 1.32
CA PRO A 98 -12.38 15.57 0.36
C PRO A 98 -11.70 14.24 -0.02
N ALA A 99 -12.48 13.17 -0.13
CA ALA A 99 -11.96 11.88 -0.56
C ALA A 99 -11.25 12.02 -1.91
N LYS A 100 -10.00 11.56 -2.01
CA LYS A 100 -9.21 11.63 -3.25
C LYS A 100 -9.75 10.75 -4.36
N GLU A 101 -10.49 9.71 -3.99
CA GLU A 101 -11.12 8.76 -4.92
C GLU A 101 -12.61 8.60 -4.56
N ASP A 102 -13.47 8.54 -5.57
CA ASP A 102 -14.93 8.47 -5.40
C ASP A 102 -15.41 7.27 -4.57
N GLN A 103 -14.68 6.16 -4.60
CA GLN A 103 -14.99 4.95 -3.82
C GLN A 103 -14.90 5.13 -2.29
N PHE A 104 -14.25 6.18 -1.80
CA PHE A 104 -14.11 6.46 -0.36
C PHE A 104 -15.07 7.53 0.15
N ARG A 105 -15.95 8.04 -0.72
CA ARG A 105 -16.93 9.05 -0.33
C ARG A 105 -17.98 8.43 0.58
N LYS A 106 -18.36 9.16 1.64
CA LYS A 106 -19.38 8.75 2.60
C LYS A 106 -20.54 9.71 2.58
N PHE A 107 -21.72 9.16 2.68
CA PHE A 107 -22.97 9.93 2.68
C PHE A 107 -23.77 9.60 3.94
N ASN A 108 -24.45 10.63 4.48
CA ASN A 108 -25.52 10.46 5.45
C ASN A 108 -26.84 10.54 4.68
N GLY A 109 -27.66 9.53 4.75
CA GLY A 109 -28.85 9.43 3.94
C GLY A 109 -30.10 9.07 4.72
N PHE A 110 -31.24 9.41 4.11
CA PHE A 110 -32.58 9.15 4.61
C PHE A 110 -33.39 8.48 3.49
N LEU A 111 -34.05 7.38 3.80
CA LEU A 111 -34.93 6.65 2.88
C LEU A 111 -36.34 6.64 3.43
N SER A 112 -37.33 7.00 2.60
CA SER A 112 -38.74 6.96 2.97
C SER A 112 -39.62 6.50 1.81
N PHE A 113 -40.76 5.89 2.15
CA PHE A 113 -41.83 5.53 1.23
C PHE A 113 -43.17 6.20 1.65
N SER A 114 -43.07 7.24 2.49
CA SER A 114 -44.28 7.99 2.97
C SER A 114 -44.72 9.00 1.93
N SER A 115 -46.01 9.04 1.65
CA SER A 115 -46.64 10.05 0.79
C SER A 115 -46.56 11.45 1.38
N ASP A 116 -46.64 11.58 2.70
CA ASP A 116 -46.54 12.90 3.36
C ASP A 116 -45.19 13.51 3.19
N ILE A 117 -44.11 12.71 3.38
CA ILE A 117 -42.74 13.13 3.16
C ILE A 117 -42.49 13.42 1.67
N LEU A 118 -43.11 12.64 0.77
CA LEU A 118 -43.01 12.92 -0.67
C LEU A 118 -43.59 14.30 -0.99
N VAL A 119 -44.78 14.63 -0.49
CA VAL A 119 -45.39 15.94 -0.75
C VAL A 119 -44.50 17.09 -0.26
N ASP A 120 -43.91 16.95 0.91
CA ASP A 120 -42.99 17.98 1.42
C ASP A 120 -41.68 18.05 0.60
N SER A 121 -41.14 16.93 0.18
CA SER A 121 -39.97 16.90 -0.73
C SER A 121 -40.29 17.54 -2.08
N LEU A 122 -41.50 17.32 -2.64
CA LEU A 122 -41.94 17.93 -3.89
C LEU A 122 -42.10 19.44 -3.75
N LYS A 123 -42.49 19.98 -2.58
CA LYS A 123 -42.51 21.44 -2.33
C LYS A 123 -41.12 22.02 -2.40
N VAL A 124 -40.13 21.34 -1.83
CA VAL A 124 -38.73 21.76 -1.91
C VAL A 124 -38.25 21.73 -3.37
N MET A 125 -38.49 20.64 -4.10
CA MET A 125 -38.11 20.55 -5.52
C MET A 125 -38.80 21.59 -6.38
N LYS A 126 -40.07 21.90 -6.13
CA LYS A 126 -40.80 23.02 -6.80
C LYS A 126 -40.08 24.34 -6.58
N SER A 127 -39.71 24.66 -5.36
CA SER A 127 -38.98 25.90 -5.04
C SER A 127 -37.62 25.95 -5.77
N LYS A 128 -36.89 24.83 -5.79
CA LYS A 128 -35.61 24.71 -6.51
C LYS A 128 -35.80 24.92 -8.00
N LEU A 129 -36.70 24.19 -8.65
CA LEU A 129 -37.00 24.33 -10.08
C LEU A 129 -37.38 25.76 -10.49
N ASN A 130 -38.23 26.40 -9.70
CA ASN A 130 -38.59 27.80 -9.91
C ASN A 130 -37.38 28.72 -9.87
N GLY A 131 -36.42 28.51 -8.98
CA GLY A 131 -35.14 29.23 -8.91
C GLY A 131 -34.31 29.11 -10.18
N TYR A 132 -34.45 28.01 -10.92
CA TYR A 132 -33.82 27.77 -12.23
C TYR A 132 -34.73 28.14 -13.43
N GLY A 133 -35.86 28.85 -13.19
CA GLY A 133 -36.77 29.27 -14.23
C GLY A 133 -37.65 28.16 -14.82
N ILE A 134 -37.70 27.01 -14.17
CA ILE A 134 -38.51 25.83 -14.59
C ILE A 134 -39.77 25.80 -13.77
N TYR A 135 -40.91 26.03 -14.42
CA TYR A 135 -42.19 25.99 -13.74
C TYR A 135 -42.65 24.56 -13.51
N TYR A 136 -42.81 24.18 -12.25
CA TYR A 136 -43.30 22.86 -11.81
C TYR A 136 -44.57 23.02 -10.95
N ASN A 137 -45.64 22.35 -11.37
CA ASN A 137 -46.84 22.17 -10.55
C ASN A 137 -46.83 20.81 -9.87
N ILE A 138 -46.95 20.80 -8.55
CA ILE A 138 -47.15 19.56 -7.82
C ILE A 138 -48.49 19.01 -8.28
N PRO A 139 -48.51 17.78 -8.86
CA PRO A 139 -49.77 17.20 -9.32
C PRO A 139 -50.76 17.04 -8.13
N ASN A 140 -52.03 17.33 -8.36
CA ASN A 140 -53.08 17.05 -7.37
C ASN A 140 -53.38 15.56 -7.38
N ILE A 141 -52.51 14.76 -6.82
CA ILE A 141 -52.61 13.29 -6.77
C ILE A 141 -53.13 12.94 -5.38
N ASN A 142 -54.26 12.23 -5.32
CA ASN A 142 -54.66 11.52 -4.11
C ASN A 142 -53.70 10.35 -3.91
N TYR A 143 -52.62 10.59 -3.21
CA TYR A 143 -51.74 9.51 -2.76
C TYR A 143 -52.56 8.58 -1.86
N LEU A 144 -52.72 7.34 -2.27
CA LEU A 144 -53.31 6.34 -1.40
C LEU A 144 -52.46 6.34 -0.12
N LYS A 145 -53.10 6.62 1.03
CA LYS A 145 -52.46 6.40 2.33
C LYS A 145 -52.06 4.95 2.31
N SER A 146 -50.81 4.69 2.01
CA SER A 146 -50.29 3.32 1.92
C SER A 146 -50.53 2.68 3.28
N GLU A 147 -51.31 1.62 3.31
CA GLU A 147 -51.44 0.84 4.51
C GLU A 147 -50.03 0.48 4.98
N GLN A 148 -49.75 0.65 6.26
CA GLN A 148 -48.43 0.44 6.86
C GLN A 148 -47.81 -0.90 6.43
N GLU A 149 -48.66 -1.89 6.14
CA GLU A 149 -48.25 -3.20 5.65
C GLU A 149 -47.60 -3.18 4.27
N ILE A 150 -48.11 -2.36 3.35
CA ILE A 150 -47.53 -2.21 1.98
C ILE A 150 -46.17 -1.51 2.05
N VAL A 151 -46.04 -0.49 2.89
CA VAL A 151 -44.76 0.21 3.13
C VAL A 151 -43.74 -0.75 3.73
N ASN A 152 -44.13 -1.52 4.73
CA ASN A 152 -43.27 -2.49 5.39
C ASN A 152 -42.80 -3.61 4.44
N LYS A 153 -43.67 -4.12 3.56
CA LYS A 153 -43.27 -5.12 2.55
C LYS A 153 -42.26 -4.56 1.56
N LYS A 154 -42.46 -3.35 1.07
CA LYS A 154 -41.49 -2.68 0.14
C LYS A 154 -40.15 -2.40 0.82
N MET A 155 -40.19 -1.91 2.05
CA MET A 155 -38.99 -1.66 2.84
C MET A 155 -38.22 -2.97 3.08
N SER A 156 -38.91 -4.03 3.48
CA SER A 156 -38.31 -5.36 3.69
C SER A 156 -37.70 -5.92 2.42
N TYR A 157 -38.38 -5.82 1.29
CA TYR A 157 -37.84 -6.24 -0.01
C TYR A 157 -36.53 -5.50 -0.37
N PHE A 158 -36.55 -4.16 -0.25
CA PHE A 158 -35.39 -3.34 -0.55
C PHE A 158 -34.20 -3.63 0.38
N LEU A 159 -34.49 -3.73 1.69
CA LEU A 159 -33.45 -4.05 2.69
C LEU A 159 -32.84 -5.43 2.46
N ASN A 160 -33.69 -6.46 2.24
CA ASN A 160 -33.20 -7.81 2.03
C ASN A 160 -32.33 -7.91 0.77
N ARG A 161 -32.73 -7.26 -0.34
CA ARG A 161 -31.91 -7.20 -1.56
C ARG A 161 -30.58 -6.51 -1.32
N THR A 162 -30.60 -5.35 -0.67
CA THR A 162 -29.37 -4.59 -0.37
C THR A 162 -28.46 -5.38 0.57
N LEU A 163 -29.02 -6.05 1.58
CA LEU A 163 -28.24 -6.90 2.49
C LEU A 163 -27.61 -8.07 1.74
N SER A 164 -28.34 -8.75 0.87
CA SER A 164 -27.79 -9.83 0.06
C SER A 164 -26.65 -9.36 -0.85
N GLU A 165 -26.80 -8.20 -1.52
CA GLU A 165 -25.73 -7.62 -2.35
C GLU A 165 -24.49 -7.24 -1.53
N ILE A 166 -24.68 -6.77 -0.29
CA ILE A 166 -23.58 -6.46 0.64
C ILE A 166 -22.88 -7.74 1.10
N GLU A 167 -23.64 -8.77 1.47
CA GLU A 167 -23.10 -10.07 1.88
C GLU A 167 -22.27 -10.72 0.76
N ASP A 168 -22.78 -10.71 -0.48
CA ASP A 168 -22.06 -11.23 -1.65
C ASP A 168 -20.75 -10.49 -1.89
N LYS A 169 -20.79 -9.14 -1.84
CA LYS A 169 -19.58 -8.32 -1.99
C LYS A 169 -18.57 -8.53 -0.85
N ASN A 170 -19.05 -8.65 0.38
CA ASN A 170 -18.18 -8.93 1.52
C ASN A 170 -17.51 -10.29 1.38
N THR A 171 -18.25 -11.31 0.97
CA THR A 171 -17.70 -12.65 0.72
C THR A 171 -16.60 -12.58 -0.35
N GLN A 172 -16.87 -11.93 -1.49
CA GLN A 172 -15.86 -11.75 -2.54
C GLN A 172 -14.62 -10.97 -2.08
N LEU A 173 -14.81 -9.95 -1.22
CA LEU A 173 -13.70 -9.19 -0.65
C LEU A 173 -12.84 -10.03 0.28
N ILE A 174 -13.47 -10.86 1.12
CA ILE A 174 -12.75 -11.78 2.02
C ILE A 174 -11.93 -12.78 1.20
N GLU A 175 -12.53 -13.40 0.17
CA GLU A 175 -11.82 -14.33 -0.72
C GLU A 175 -10.63 -13.67 -1.41
N LYS A 176 -10.83 -12.48 -1.99
CA LYS A 176 -9.75 -11.72 -2.64
C LYS A 176 -8.63 -11.34 -1.68
N ASN A 177 -8.96 -10.92 -0.47
CA ASN A 177 -7.97 -10.59 0.55
C ASN A 177 -7.15 -11.82 0.96
N THR A 178 -7.80 -12.96 1.16
CA THR A 178 -7.13 -14.22 1.49
C THR A 178 -6.17 -14.65 0.37
N LEU A 179 -6.59 -14.55 -0.89
CA LEU A 179 -5.74 -14.85 -2.05
C LEU A 179 -4.55 -13.87 -2.15
N LEU A 180 -4.80 -12.59 -1.91
CA LEU A 180 -3.75 -11.57 -1.93
C LEU A 180 -2.73 -11.79 -0.83
N GLU A 181 -3.15 -12.07 0.40
CA GLU A 181 -2.26 -12.40 1.52
C GLU A 181 -1.41 -13.65 1.21
N GLY A 182 -2.02 -14.67 0.65
CA GLY A 182 -1.31 -15.88 0.20
C GLY A 182 -0.26 -15.59 -0.87
N ALA A 183 -0.60 -14.76 -1.86
CA ALA A 183 0.33 -14.35 -2.92
C ALA A 183 1.48 -13.48 -2.38
N VAL A 184 1.19 -12.57 -1.47
CA VAL A 184 2.22 -11.72 -0.81
C VAL A 184 3.20 -12.59 -0.01
N ASN A 185 2.70 -13.51 0.80
CA ASN A 185 3.54 -14.40 1.60
C ASN A 185 4.43 -15.27 0.71
N LYS A 186 3.86 -15.85 -0.35
CA LYS A 186 4.64 -16.64 -1.31
C LYS A 186 5.72 -15.81 -2.02
N ASN A 187 5.43 -14.55 -2.38
CA ASN A 187 6.43 -13.67 -2.96
C ASN A 187 7.57 -13.35 -1.97
N ILE A 188 7.25 -13.18 -0.69
CA ILE A 188 8.26 -12.98 0.36
C ILE A 188 9.16 -14.20 0.45
N GLU A 189 8.60 -15.43 0.54
CA GLU A 189 9.35 -16.66 0.62
C GLU A 189 10.25 -16.89 -0.61
N LEU A 190 9.72 -16.65 -1.81
CA LEU A 190 10.49 -16.76 -3.06
C LEU A 190 11.63 -15.74 -3.11
N THR A 191 11.38 -14.51 -2.68
CA THR A 191 12.42 -13.47 -2.63
C THR A 191 13.53 -13.85 -1.67
N ASP A 192 13.16 -14.38 -0.49
CA ASP A 192 14.08 -14.92 0.53
C ASP A 192 14.99 -16.00 -0.07
N GLU A 193 14.37 -16.97 -0.71
CA GLU A 193 15.10 -18.11 -1.29
C GLU A 193 16.03 -17.66 -2.42
N ILE A 194 15.58 -16.79 -3.30
CA ILE A 194 16.38 -16.28 -4.42
C ILE A 194 17.60 -15.50 -3.91
N ILE A 195 17.42 -14.59 -2.94
CA ILE A 195 18.52 -13.80 -2.38
C ILE A 195 19.54 -14.73 -1.75
N LYS A 196 19.11 -15.66 -0.88
CA LYS A 196 20.01 -16.63 -0.25
C LYS A 196 20.77 -17.45 -1.27
N ARG A 197 20.09 -18.00 -2.28
CA ARG A 197 20.74 -18.81 -3.33
C ARG A 197 21.75 -18.01 -4.16
N LEU A 198 21.43 -16.76 -4.50
CA LEU A 198 22.36 -15.89 -5.23
C LEU A 198 23.60 -15.57 -4.39
N CYS A 199 23.42 -15.24 -3.10
CA CYS A 199 24.54 -14.99 -2.22
C CYS A 199 25.39 -16.24 -2.01
N TYR A 200 24.76 -17.41 -1.75
CA TYR A 200 25.48 -18.70 -1.66
C TYR A 200 26.24 -19.06 -2.95
N SER A 201 25.67 -18.73 -4.11
CA SER A 201 26.35 -18.97 -5.39
C SER A 201 27.60 -18.09 -5.56
N ALA A 202 27.54 -16.86 -5.04
CA ALA A 202 28.69 -15.95 -5.09
C ALA A 202 29.85 -16.39 -4.19
N GLU A 203 29.55 -17.06 -3.07
CA GLU A 203 30.52 -17.57 -2.11
C GLU A 203 30.80 -19.07 -2.23
N TYR A 204 30.20 -19.74 -3.25
CA TYR A 204 30.30 -21.20 -3.40
C TYR A 204 31.75 -21.72 -3.48
N ASN A 205 32.62 -20.93 -4.08
CA ASN A 205 34.04 -21.23 -4.23
C ASN A 205 34.90 -20.71 -3.08
N ASP A 206 34.35 -19.89 -2.18
CA ASP A 206 35.05 -19.39 -1.01
C ASP A 206 34.90 -20.40 0.13
N GLU A 207 35.90 -20.46 1.01
CA GLU A 207 35.92 -21.39 2.14
C GLU A 207 34.92 -21.06 3.23
N ASP A 208 34.28 -19.87 3.13
CA ASP A 208 33.26 -19.46 4.05
C ASP A 208 31.95 -20.25 3.82
N THR A 209 31.54 -20.93 4.82
CA THR A 209 30.38 -21.83 4.77
C THR A 209 29.06 -21.03 4.73
N ALA A 210 27.99 -21.65 4.21
CA ALA A 210 26.62 -21.11 4.31
C ALA A 210 26.22 -20.68 5.75
N LEU A 211 26.85 -21.28 6.76
CA LEU A 211 26.65 -20.93 8.17
C LEU A 211 27.21 -19.54 8.52
N HIS A 212 28.35 -19.14 7.94
CA HIS A 212 28.91 -17.79 8.10
C HIS A 212 27.91 -16.71 7.67
N MET A 213 27.36 -16.83 6.48
CA MET A 213 26.35 -15.88 5.98
C MET A 213 25.12 -15.80 6.88
N VAL A 214 24.60 -16.94 7.36
CA VAL A 214 23.47 -16.96 8.28
C VAL A 214 23.83 -16.25 9.59
N ARG A 215 25.03 -16.49 10.17
CA ARG A 215 25.45 -15.85 11.41
C ARG A 215 25.63 -14.34 11.24
N ILE A 216 26.30 -13.89 10.16
CA ILE A 216 26.46 -12.45 9.89
C ILE A 216 25.10 -11.78 9.75
N SER A 217 24.17 -12.39 9.02
CA SER A 217 22.81 -11.90 8.86
C SER A 217 22.09 -11.73 10.22
N LEU A 218 22.17 -12.73 11.10
CA LEU A 218 21.57 -12.71 12.43
C LEU A 218 22.23 -11.67 13.34
N TYR A 219 23.56 -11.67 13.44
CA TYR A 219 24.31 -10.72 14.27
C TYR A 219 24.06 -9.28 13.84
N SER A 220 24.10 -9.03 12.52
CA SER A 220 23.88 -7.70 11.96
C SER A 220 22.47 -7.20 12.19
N SER A 221 21.46 -8.06 11.98
CA SER A 221 20.06 -7.71 12.24
C SER A 221 19.80 -7.45 13.71
N PHE A 222 20.39 -8.26 14.58
CA PHE A 222 20.29 -8.06 16.02
C PHE A 222 20.90 -6.72 16.47
N LEU A 223 22.13 -6.43 16.03
CA LEU A 223 22.80 -5.17 16.37
C LEU A 223 22.05 -3.97 15.78
N TYR A 224 21.57 -4.09 14.55
CA TYR A 224 20.78 -3.05 13.90
C TYR A 224 19.48 -2.74 14.67
N ASN A 225 18.80 -3.76 15.21
CA ASN A 225 17.58 -3.61 16.02
C ASN A 225 17.83 -2.87 17.35
N MET A 226 19.06 -2.85 17.84
CA MET A 226 19.41 -2.13 19.06
C MET A 226 19.57 -0.62 18.84
N VAL A 227 19.80 -0.19 17.60
CA VAL A 227 20.05 1.21 17.22
C VAL A 227 18.97 1.81 16.32
N GLU A 228 18.20 0.98 15.65
CA GLU A 228 17.10 1.40 14.74
C GLU A 228 15.80 0.71 15.17
N THR A 229 14.73 1.47 15.31
CA THR A 229 13.43 0.96 15.79
C THR A 229 12.47 0.53 14.68
N SER A 230 12.78 0.82 13.42
CA SER A 230 11.92 0.48 12.29
C SER A 230 12.00 -0.99 11.94
N GLY A 231 10.96 -1.76 12.26
CA GLY A 231 10.88 -3.20 11.92
C GLY A 231 11.06 -3.51 10.43
N LYS A 232 10.66 -2.57 9.53
CA LYS A 232 10.91 -2.69 8.09
C LYS A 232 12.41 -2.67 7.79
N LYS A 233 13.16 -1.74 8.36
CA LYS A 233 14.61 -1.59 8.14
C LYS A 233 15.41 -2.74 8.73
N ILE A 234 14.99 -3.27 9.88
CA ILE A 234 15.62 -4.45 10.49
C ILE A 234 15.57 -5.66 9.55
N ARG A 235 14.41 -5.88 8.91
CA ARG A 235 14.28 -6.96 7.92
C ARG A 235 15.13 -6.73 6.67
N LEU A 236 15.29 -5.47 6.21
CA LEU A 236 16.21 -5.14 5.12
C LEU A 236 17.65 -5.46 5.50
N MET A 237 18.07 -5.20 6.75
CA MET A 237 19.42 -5.48 7.23
C MET A 237 19.77 -6.97 7.18
N ASN A 238 18.79 -7.82 7.49
CA ASN A 238 18.97 -9.29 7.42
C ASN A 238 19.44 -9.73 6.02
N TYR A 239 18.83 -9.19 4.97
CA TYR A 239 19.21 -9.51 3.60
C TYR A 239 20.45 -8.76 3.12
N ALA A 240 20.58 -7.48 3.51
CA ALA A 240 21.71 -6.68 3.11
C ALA A 240 23.04 -7.27 3.59
N ALA A 241 23.06 -7.81 4.81
CA ALA A 241 24.23 -8.46 5.37
C ALA A 241 24.68 -9.69 4.55
N LEU A 242 23.73 -10.45 3.97
CA LEU A 242 24.04 -11.59 3.09
C LEU A 242 24.74 -11.17 1.80
N MET A 243 24.58 -9.90 1.39
CA MET A 243 25.10 -9.39 0.10
C MET A 243 26.49 -8.77 0.23
N HIS A 244 27.11 -8.73 1.43
CA HIS A 244 28.37 -8.00 1.64
C HIS A 244 29.46 -8.45 0.68
N ASP A 245 29.59 -9.73 0.43
CA ASP A 245 30.62 -10.37 -0.36
C ASP A 245 30.18 -10.82 -1.77
N ILE A 246 28.99 -10.42 -2.23
CA ILE A 246 28.46 -10.82 -3.55
C ILE A 246 29.38 -10.48 -4.71
N GLY A 247 30.24 -9.50 -4.54
CA GLY A 247 31.23 -9.09 -5.55
C GLY A 247 32.40 -10.06 -5.72
N LYS A 248 32.59 -11.04 -4.82
CA LYS A 248 33.61 -12.08 -4.97
C LYS A 248 33.44 -12.91 -6.24
N ILE A 249 32.22 -12.99 -6.77
CA ILE A 249 31.94 -13.63 -8.07
C ILE A 249 32.77 -13.04 -9.23
N GLY A 250 33.22 -11.80 -9.11
CA GLY A 250 34.07 -11.12 -10.11
C GLY A 250 35.56 -11.23 -9.85
N ILE A 251 35.99 -11.92 -8.79
CA ILE A 251 37.41 -12.16 -8.49
C ILE A 251 37.86 -13.46 -9.11
N SER A 252 39.03 -13.47 -9.72
CA SER A 252 39.60 -14.70 -10.34
C SER A 252 39.87 -15.76 -9.27
N ASP A 253 39.52 -17.02 -9.58
CA ASP A 253 39.81 -18.18 -8.73
C ASP A 253 41.30 -18.30 -8.37
N ALA A 254 42.21 -17.87 -9.25
CA ALA A 254 43.63 -17.85 -8.99
C ALA A 254 44.04 -16.98 -7.80
N ILE A 255 43.19 -15.97 -7.47
CA ILE A 255 43.39 -15.07 -6.34
C ILE A 255 42.51 -15.50 -5.17
N LEU A 256 41.22 -15.80 -5.44
CA LEU A 256 40.25 -16.15 -4.43
C LEU A 256 40.64 -17.44 -3.68
N LEU A 257 41.10 -18.45 -4.44
CA LEU A 257 41.41 -19.80 -3.89
C LEU A 257 42.95 -19.98 -3.69
N LYS A 258 43.73 -18.92 -3.70
CA LYS A 258 45.18 -19.01 -3.58
C LYS A 258 45.58 -19.62 -2.24
N PRO A 259 46.30 -20.78 -2.22
CA PRO A 259 46.79 -21.33 -0.98
C PRO A 259 47.95 -20.47 -0.43
N GLY A 260 47.68 -19.66 0.59
CA GLY A 260 48.66 -18.82 1.24
C GLY A 260 48.37 -17.32 1.18
N LYS A 261 49.35 -16.49 1.55
CA LYS A 261 49.15 -15.03 1.60
C LYS A 261 49.13 -14.44 0.19
N LEU A 262 48.20 -13.50 -0.03
CA LEU A 262 48.15 -12.71 -1.24
C LEU A 262 49.33 -11.71 -1.32
N THR A 263 49.85 -11.46 -2.50
CA THR A 263 50.76 -10.34 -2.73
C THR A 263 50.03 -9.02 -2.59
N THR A 264 50.74 -7.90 -2.56
CA THR A 264 50.13 -6.57 -2.47
C THR A 264 49.18 -6.32 -3.67
N GLU A 265 49.63 -6.71 -4.87
CA GLU A 265 48.85 -6.57 -6.11
C GLU A 265 47.58 -7.43 -6.08
N GLU A 266 47.69 -8.68 -5.70
CA GLU A 266 46.58 -9.62 -5.57
C GLU A 266 45.60 -9.14 -4.49
N PHE A 267 46.08 -8.63 -3.37
CA PHE A 267 45.24 -8.06 -2.32
C PHE A 267 44.49 -6.80 -2.80
N ASN A 268 45.13 -5.97 -3.64
CA ASN A 268 44.44 -4.85 -4.26
C ASN A 268 43.33 -5.28 -5.23
N ILE A 269 43.56 -6.39 -5.95
CA ILE A 269 42.49 -6.98 -6.78
C ILE A 269 41.38 -7.54 -5.88
N MET A 270 41.72 -8.27 -4.81
CA MET A 270 40.73 -8.78 -3.86
C MET A 270 39.81 -7.69 -3.31
N LYS A 271 40.35 -6.53 -2.92
CA LYS A 271 39.57 -5.39 -2.43
C LYS A 271 38.52 -4.91 -3.44
N THR A 272 38.69 -5.18 -4.74
CA THR A 272 37.75 -4.71 -5.77
C THR A 272 36.38 -5.42 -5.68
N HIS A 273 36.27 -6.54 -4.90
CA HIS A 273 34.95 -7.17 -4.70
C HIS A 273 33.90 -6.22 -4.15
N THR A 274 34.30 -5.22 -3.33
CA THR A 274 33.39 -4.21 -2.80
C THR A 274 32.81 -3.34 -3.92
N LEU A 275 33.63 -2.93 -4.88
CA LEU A 275 33.20 -2.15 -6.05
C LEU A 275 32.37 -3.00 -7.03
N ILE A 276 32.76 -4.25 -7.23
CA ILE A 276 32.04 -5.22 -8.08
C ILE A 276 30.67 -5.49 -7.48
N GLY A 277 30.59 -5.73 -6.16
CA GLY A 277 29.32 -5.92 -5.44
C GLY A 277 28.40 -4.72 -5.55
N ALA A 278 28.92 -3.53 -5.33
CA ALA A 278 28.19 -2.29 -5.53
C ALA A 278 27.71 -2.10 -6.98
N LYS A 279 28.50 -2.52 -7.97
CA LYS A 279 28.09 -2.49 -9.39
C LYS A 279 26.98 -3.49 -9.71
N ILE A 280 27.05 -4.69 -9.15
CA ILE A 280 26.02 -5.75 -9.31
C ILE A 280 24.69 -5.27 -8.73
N LEU A 281 24.72 -4.67 -7.54
CA LEU A 281 23.52 -4.24 -6.78
C LEU A 281 23.06 -2.83 -7.15
N GLY A 282 23.88 -2.07 -7.88
CA GLY A 282 23.61 -0.65 -8.20
C GLY A 282 22.36 -0.44 -9.06
N ASN A 283 21.89 0.83 -9.08
CA ASN A 283 20.74 1.29 -9.89
C ASN A 283 19.38 0.65 -9.57
N SER A 284 19.26 -0.10 -8.46
CA SER A 284 17.98 -0.65 -8.03
C SER A 284 17.09 0.41 -7.36
N LYS A 285 15.77 0.31 -7.58
CA LYS A 285 14.76 1.10 -6.85
C LYS A 285 14.33 0.44 -5.54
N GLN A 286 14.67 -0.82 -5.33
CA GLN A 286 14.26 -1.62 -4.17
C GLN A 286 15.13 -1.30 -2.95
N ASP A 287 14.53 -0.98 -1.82
CA ASP A 287 15.21 -0.60 -0.59
C ASP A 287 16.19 -1.68 -0.10
N ILE A 288 15.81 -2.96 -0.25
CA ILE A 288 16.64 -4.11 0.11
C ILE A 288 17.95 -4.16 -0.67
N ILE A 289 17.90 -3.92 -1.99
CA ILE A 289 19.07 -3.94 -2.86
C ILE A 289 19.94 -2.69 -2.64
N LYS A 290 19.32 -1.53 -2.35
CA LYS A 290 20.05 -0.31 -2.00
C LYS A 290 20.88 -0.50 -0.74
N MET A 291 20.26 -1.04 0.32
CA MET A 291 20.99 -1.31 1.57
C MET A 291 22.08 -2.38 1.36
N GLY A 292 21.81 -3.42 0.55
CA GLY A 292 22.82 -4.39 0.15
C GLY A 292 24.00 -3.77 -0.61
N CYS A 293 23.72 -2.81 -1.49
CA CYS A 293 24.76 -2.04 -2.19
C CYS A 293 25.62 -1.21 -1.23
N GLU A 294 25.00 -0.54 -0.25
CA GLU A 294 25.72 0.21 0.79
C GLU A 294 26.62 -0.71 1.63
N VAL A 295 26.13 -1.89 1.99
CA VAL A 295 26.88 -2.90 2.73
C VAL A 295 28.04 -3.43 1.88
N ALA A 296 27.78 -3.89 0.65
CA ALA A 296 28.80 -4.43 -0.23
C ALA A 296 29.93 -3.43 -0.50
N LEU A 297 29.57 -2.15 -0.67
CA LEU A 297 30.55 -1.10 -0.90
C LEU A 297 31.36 -0.74 0.35
N GLY A 298 30.72 -0.72 1.54
CA GLY A 298 31.27 -0.06 2.72
C GLY A 298 31.71 -0.95 3.87
N HIS A 299 31.50 -2.29 3.82
CA HIS A 299 31.81 -3.15 4.96
C HIS A 299 33.32 -3.30 5.26
N HIS A 300 34.21 -2.88 4.36
CA HIS A 300 35.64 -2.78 4.55
C HIS A 300 36.13 -1.35 4.78
N GLU A 301 35.24 -0.37 4.88
CA GLU A 301 35.61 0.95 5.37
C GLU A 301 35.92 0.85 6.87
N LYS A 302 36.85 1.70 7.31
CA LYS A 302 37.25 1.78 8.70
C LYS A 302 36.90 3.11 9.31
N TRP A 303 36.52 3.12 10.56
CA TRP A 303 36.08 4.33 11.26
C TRP A 303 37.06 5.48 11.16
N ASP A 304 38.37 5.19 11.18
CA ASP A 304 39.49 6.16 11.08
C ASP A 304 39.83 6.62 9.65
N GLY A 305 39.13 6.06 8.63
CA GLY A 305 39.35 6.39 7.22
C GLY A 305 40.50 5.60 6.55
N SER A 306 41.15 4.67 7.24
CA SER A 306 42.18 3.81 6.65
C SER A 306 41.60 2.62 5.86
N GLY A 307 40.29 2.53 5.73
CA GLY A 307 39.56 1.50 5.04
C GLY A 307 39.54 1.63 3.51
N CYS A 308 38.74 0.80 2.88
CA CYS A 308 38.55 0.77 1.42
C CYS A 308 37.09 0.49 1.05
N PRO A 309 36.62 0.89 -0.16
CA PRO A 309 37.39 1.44 -1.28
C PRO A 309 37.55 2.98 -1.24
N SER A 310 36.72 3.68 -0.46
CA SER A 310 36.59 5.14 -0.56
C SER A 310 37.31 5.91 0.57
N GLY A 311 37.77 5.23 1.64
CA GLY A 311 38.39 5.85 2.81
C GLY A 311 37.40 6.76 3.57
N LEU A 312 36.16 6.36 3.70
CA LEU A 312 35.14 7.10 4.44
C LEU A 312 35.46 7.12 5.93
N ILE A 313 35.16 8.24 6.61
CA ILE A 313 35.51 8.45 8.02
C ILE A 313 34.21 8.57 8.86
N GLY A 314 34.18 7.88 9.98
CA GLY A 314 33.16 8.03 10.99
C GLY A 314 31.74 7.75 10.46
N THR A 315 30.82 8.66 10.73
CA THR A 315 29.40 8.52 10.33
C THR A 315 29.14 8.71 8.83
N ASN A 316 30.15 9.07 8.04
CA ASN A 316 30.03 9.04 6.57
C ASN A 316 29.95 7.59 6.04
N ILE A 317 30.41 6.60 6.82
CA ILE A 317 30.21 5.20 6.52
C ILE A 317 28.73 4.87 6.85
N PRO A 318 27.96 4.30 5.92
CA PRO A 318 26.58 3.89 6.18
C PRO A 318 26.45 3.01 7.43
N LEU A 319 25.42 3.22 8.24
CA LEU A 319 25.21 2.47 9.49
C LEU A 319 25.21 0.95 9.24
N CYS A 320 24.54 0.48 8.19
CA CYS A 320 24.49 -0.93 7.82
C CYS A 320 25.90 -1.50 7.54
N ALA A 321 26.75 -0.75 6.88
CA ALA A 321 28.12 -1.16 6.58
C ALA A 321 29.00 -1.21 7.86
N ARG A 322 28.89 -0.20 8.76
CA ARG A 322 29.59 -0.21 10.06
C ARG A 322 29.22 -1.43 10.92
N ILE A 323 27.95 -1.82 10.88
CA ILE A 323 27.46 -2.99 11.60
C ILE A 323 28.02 -4.28 11.01
N VAL A 324 27.97 -4.44 9.67
CA VAL A 324 28.51 -5.64 9.02
C VAL A 324 30.03 -5.76 9.24
N ALA A 325 30.78 -4.66 9.22
CA ALA A 325 32.20 -4.68 9.51
C ALA A 325 32.53 -5.31 10.88
N ILE A 326 31.75 -5.00 11.93
CA ILE A 326 31.93 -5.58 13.27
C ILE A 326 31.55 -7.08 13.25
N THR A 327 30.40 -7.42 12.66
CA THR A 327 29.88 -8.79 12.72
C THR A 327 30.66 -9.76 11.85
N ASP A 328 31.16 -9.32 10.70
CA ASP A 328 32.02 -10.10 9.83
C ASP A 328 33.37 -10.42 10.51
N VAL A 329 34.07 -9.40 11.02
CA VAL A 329 35.32 -9.62 11.75
C VAL A 329 35.12 -10.48 12.99
N PHE A 330 34.04 -10.27 13.75
CA PHE A 330 33.73 -11.10 14.91
C PHE A 330 33.52 -12.55 14.50
N ASP A 331 32.74 -12.83 13.47
CA ASP A 331 32.48 -14.18 12.98
C ASP A 331 33.76 -14.85 12.47
N ALA A 332 34.59 -14.10 11.74
CA ALA A 332 35.88 -14.58 11.25
C ALA A 332 36.91 -14.91 12.37
N LEU A 333 36.78 -14.26 13.53
CA LEU A 333 37.60 -14.55 14.71
C LEU A 333 37.04 -15.71 15.54
N ALA A 334 35.72 -15.72 15.75
CA ALA A 334 35.05 -16.60 16.69
C ALA A 334 34.76 -18.01 16.14
N ASN A 335 34.89 -18.23 14.83
CA ASN A 335 34.57 -19.50 14.18
C ASN A 335 35.82 -20.10 13.49
N GLU A 336 35.84 -21.43 13.39
CA GLU A 336 36.91 -22.15 12.68
C GLU A 336 36.72 -21.97 11.16
N ARG A 337 37.85 -21.70 10.49
CA ARG A 337 37.98 -21.70 9.02
C ARG A 337 39.01 -22.74 8.60
N VAL A 338 39.00 -23.18 7.34
CA VAL A 338 39.86 -24.27 6.85
C VAL A 338 41.35 -24.11 7.22
N TYR A 339 41.82 -22.85 7.26
CA TYR A 339 43.23 -22.52 7.56
C TYR A 339 43.42 -21.85 8.91
N LYS A 340 42.37 -21.66 9.75
CA LYS A 340 42.47 -20.91 10.99
C LYS A 340 41.55 -21.49 12.07
N LYS A 341 42.13 -21.88 13.21
CA LYS A 341 41.35 -22.23 14.41
C LYS A 341 40.63 -21.00 14.96
N ALA A 342 39.44 -21.24 15.53
CA ALA A 342 38.68 -20.19 16.25
C ALA A 342 39.54 -19.63 17.40
N TYR A 343 39.49 -18.34 17.60
CA TYR A 343 40.03 -17.71 18.82
C TYR A 343 39.08 -17.95 20.02
N PRO A 344 39.63 -18.03 21.25
CA PRO A 344 38.81 -17.92 22.44
C PRO A 344 37.95 -16.62 22.37
N ILE A 345 36.75 -16.69 22.89
CA ILE A 345 35.79 -15.56 22.81
C ILE A 345 36.36 -14.32 23.53
N GLU A 346 37.07 -14.53 24.62
CA GLU A 346 37.76 -13.46 25.38
C GLU A 346 38.73 -12.67 24.48
N ASN A 347 39.49 -13.37 23.65
CA ASN A 347 40.42 -12.73 22.71
C ASN A 347 39.66 -11.97 21.61
N CYS A 348 38.54 -12.50 21.10
CA CYS A 348 37.69 -11.81 20.14
C CYS A 348 37.17 -10.48 20.73
N ILE A 349 36.72 -10.51 21.98
CA ILE A 349 36.25 -9.32 22.71
C ILE A 349 37.40 -8.28 22.86
N GLU A 350 38.60 -8.73 23.23
CA GLU A 350 39.76 -7.82 23.36
C GLU A 350 40.10 -7.17 22.04
N ILE A 351 40.15 -7.93 20.94
CA ILE A 351 40.43 -7.37 19.59
C ILE A 351 39.37 -6.33 19.22
N LEU A 352 38.10 -6.59 19.44
CA LEU A 352 37.06 -5.60 19.13
C LEU A 352 37.21 -4.32 19.98
N LYS A 353 37.63 -4.43 21.26
CA LYS A 353 37.87 -3.30 22.13
C LYS A 353 39.10 -2.48 21.67
N GLU A 354 40.18 -3.15 21.28
CA GLU A 354 41.42 -2.51 20.80
C GLU A 354 41.22 -1.74 19.48
N GLU A 355 40.34 -2.26 18.61
CA GLU A 355 39.98 -1.66 17.33
C GLU A 355 38.82 -0.63 17.40
N ARG A 356 38.35 -0.34 18.60
CA ARG A 356 37.33 0.67 18.89
C ARG A 356 37.82 2.06 18.46
N ASN A 357 36.98 2.79 17.72
CA ASN A 357 37.31 4.11 17.11
C ASN A 357 38.53 4.13 16.14
N LYS A 358 38.99 2.95 15.73
CA LYS A 358 39.97 2.78 14.65
C LYS A 358 39.32 2.06 13.47
N HIS A 359 39.23 0.76 13.58
CA HIS A 359 38.49 -0.04 12.58
C HIS A 359 36.98 0.14 12.72
N PHE A 360 36.46 0.06 13.95
CA PHE A 360 35.02 0.02 14.23
C PHE A 360 34.50 1.29 14.88
N ASP A 361 33.21 1.55 14.65
CA ASP A 361 32.42 2.50 15.39
C ASP A 361 32.36 2.07 16.89
N GLY A 362 32.92 2.91 17.77
CA GLY A 362 33.06 2.57 19.16
C GLY A 362 31.73 2.41 19.91
N GLU A 363 30.69 3.15 19.52
CA GLU A 363 29.37 3.01 20.12
C GLU A 363 28.72 1.67 19.74
N LEU A 364 28.85 1.28 18.48
CA LEU A 364 28.35 -0.01 18.00
C LEU A 364 29.08 -1.19 18.64
N VAL A 365 30.41 -1.08 18.84
CA VAL A 365 31.18 -2.08 19.57
C VAL A 365 30.69 -2.23 21.00
N ASP A 366 30.45 -1.10 21.70
CA ASP A 366 29.98 -1.13 23.11
C ASP A 366 28.59 -1.80 23.20
N ILE A 367 27.67 -1.49 22.26
CA ILE A 367 26.36 -2.12 22.20
C ILE A 367 26.49 -3.62 21.91
N PHE A 368 27.32 -4.01 20.90
CA PHE A 368 27.55 -5.40 20.53
C PHE A 368 28.08 -6.24 21.71
N LEU A 369 29.09 -5.73 22.40
CA LEU A 369 29.71 -6.39 23.53
C LEU A 369 28.78 -6.46 24.75
N SER A 370 27.93 -5.47 24.95
CA SER A 370 26.91 -5.50 26.02
C SER A 370 25.89 -6.64 25.89
N LYS A 371 25.79 -7.24 24.70
CA LYS A 371 24.86 -8.33 24.36
C LYS A 371 25.55 -9.59 23.84
N ILE A 372 26.81 -9.75 24.16
CA ILE A 372 27.65 -10.83 23.63
C ILE A 372 27.06 -12.23 23.92
N ASP A 373 26.49 -12.44 25.11
CA ASP A 373 25.88 -13.75 25.46
C ASP A 373 24.69 -14.09 24.54
N THR A 374 23.89 -13.09 24.20
CA THR A 374 22.79 -13.27 23.24
C THR A 374 23.32 -13.56 21.84
N ILE A 375 24.37 -12.86 21.40
CA ILE A 375 25.01 -13.06 20.10
C ILE A 375 25.59 -14.48 20.01
N LEU A 376 26.24 -14.95 21.06
CA LEU A 376 26.76 -16.30 21.13
C LEU A 376 25.69 -17.39 21.08
N SER A 377 24.45 -17.09 21.48
CA SER A 377 23.34 -18.04 21.35
C SER A 377 22.89 -18.29 19.91
N TYR A 378 23.31 -17.47 18.97
CA TYR A 378 23.08 -17.67 17.52
C TYR A 378 24.21 -18.51 16.84
N LYS A 379 25.21 -18.94 17.59
CA LYS A 379 26.39 -19.68 17.09
C LYS A 379 26.13 -21.21 16.78
#